data_48f42621b0e759e609d8fbbf340b73ae
#
_entry.id   48f42621b0e759e609d8fbbf340b73ae
#
_cell.length_a   1.000
_cell.length_b   1.000
_cell.length_c   1.000
_cell.angle_alpha   90.00
_cell.angle_beta   90.00
_cell.angle_gamma   90.00
#
_symmetry.space_group_name_H-M   'P 1'
#
loop_
_entity.id
_entity.type
_entity.pdbx_description
1 polymer ?
#
loop_
_entity_poly.entity_id
_entity_poly.type
_entity_poly.pdbx_seq_one_letter_code
_entity_poly.pdbx_strand_id
1 'polypeptide(L)'
;MIRCENLHKVYRGERVVLRDASFTVPRGFRLGILGRNGAGKSTLIRLVSKIEQPTSGRVTHEMSVSWPLGFSGTFQGSLTGIDNMRFISRIYRTDYGKLREFVDEFAELGSFLYEPVKTYSSGMRARLAFALSIAIDFDCYLVDEVMMVGDERFHERSRGHLFGPNSKRALVVASHDASFIEAICDGAVVISNGRTRYFDDVPEALKVYRAL
;
A
#
# COMPACT_ATOMS: atom_id res chain seq x y z
N MET A 1 -16.22 -1.24 -2.84
CA MET A 1 -15.69 -0.07 -2.10
C MET A 1 -14.96 -0.54 -0.84
N ILE A 2 -14.13 0.32 -0.24
CA ILE A 2 -13.62 0.18 1.13
C ILE A 2 -14.38 1.17 2.00
N ARG A 3 -14.85 0.75 3.17
CA ARG A 3 -15.51 1.63 4.14
C ARG A 3 -14.80 1.52 5.48
N CYS A 4 -14.38 2.66 5.99
CA CYS A 4 -13.79 2.84 7.31
C CYS A 4 -14.80 3.57 8.19
N GLU A 5 -15.14 3.02 9.36
CA GLU A 5 -16.19 3.54 10.24
C GLU A 5 -15.64 3.67 11.66
N ASN A 6 -15.55 4.91 12.14
CA ASN A 6 -15.16 5.27 13.50
C ASN A 6 -13.88 4.57 13.97
N LEU A 7 -12.87 4.49 13.09
CA LEU A 7 -11.63 3.80 13.41
C LEU A 7 -10.90 4.52 14.53
N HIS A 8 -10.67 3.79 15.61
CA HIS A 8 -9.88 4.23 16.73
C HIS A 8 -8.69 3.30 16.93
N LYS A 9 -7.49 3.84 17.15
CA LYS A 9 -6.30 3.04 17.37
C LYS A 9 -5.45 3.57 18.49
N VAL A 10 -5.27 2.71 19.50
CA VAL A 10 -4.41 2.93 20.65
C VAL A 10 -3.34 1.84 20.68
N TYR A 11 -2.09 2.21 20.82
CA TYR A 11 -1.00 1.28 21.10
C TYR A 11 -0.71 1.18 22.61
N ARG A 12 0.09 0.20 23.00
CA ARG A 12 0.51 0.03 24.39
C ARG A 12 1.06 1.34 24.98
N GLY A 13 0.73 1.66 26.22
CA GLY A 13 1.08 2.92 26.87
C GLY A 13 0.13 4.07 26.57
N GLU A 14 -1.13 3.77 26.19
CA GLU A 14 -2.21 4.75 25.95
C GLU A 14 -1.93 5.75 24.81
N ARG A 15 -0.97 5.44 23.95
CA ARG A 15 -0.69 6.30 22.80
C ARG A 15 -1.81 6.18 21.75
N VAL A 16 -2.70 7.17 21.76
CA VAL A 16 -3.76 7.29 20.75
C VAL A 16 -3.14 7.78 19.44
N VAL A 17 -3.27 6.98 18.38
CA VAL A 17 -2.73 7.29 17.04
C VAL A 17 -3.83 7.73 16.09
N LEU A 18 -5.03 7.15 16.18
CA LEU A 18 -6.20 7.54 15.39
C LEU A 18 -7.43 7.66 16.27
N ARG A 19 -8.27 8.66 16.00
CA ARG A 19 -9.55 8.94 16.69
C ARG A 19 -10.64 9.15 15.66
N ASP A 20 -11.64 8.26 15.67
CA ASP A 20 -12.88 8.36 14.88
C ASP A 20 -12.66 8.60 13.37
N ALA A 21 -11.66 7.89 12.80
CA ALA A 21 -11.39 8.00 11.36
C ALA A 21 -12.51 7.32 10.57
N SER A 22 -13.26 8.11 9.80
CA SER A 22 -14.35 7.62 8.95
C SER A 22 -14.22 8.18 7.54
N PHE A 23 -14.18 7.28 6.55
CA PHE A 23 -14.14 7.64 5.13
C PHE A 23 -14.46 6.41 4.27
N THR A 24 -14.71 6.66 2.99
CA THR A 24 -15.01 5.62 2.00
C THR A 24 -14.10 5.77 0.80
N VAL A 25 -13.66 4.63 0.24
CA VAL A 25 -12.89 4.59 -1.02
C VAL A 25 -13.71 3.83 -2.05
N PRO A 26 -14.33 4.51 -3.01
CA PRO A 26 -15.06 3.87 -4.11
C PRO A 26 -14.12 3.07 -5.03
N ARG A 27 -14.67 2.20 -5.89
CA ARG A 27 -13.90 1.57 -6.97
C ARG A 27 -13.35 2.64 -7.91
N GLY A 28 -12.10 2.49 -8.31
CA GLY A 28 -11.41 3.42 -9.20
C GLY A 28 -11.00 4.75 -8.57
N PHE A 29 -11.38 5.02 -7.31
CA PHE A 29 -11.04 6.26 -6.61
C PHE A 29 -9.62 6.20 -6.03
N ARG A 30 -8.87 7.28 -6.18
CA ARG A 30 -7.50 7.42 -5.69
C ARG A 30 -7.49 8.35 -4.48
N LEU A 31 -7.35 7.78 -3.28
CA LEU A 31 -7.35 8.50 -2.00
C LEU A 31 -5.93 8.77 -1.53
N GLY A 32 -5.59 10.04 -1.34
CA GLY A 32 -4.36 10.48 -0.67
C GLY A 32 -4.51 10.45 0.87
N ILE A 33 -3.44 10.08 1.58
CA ILE A 33 -3.33 10.22 3.03
C ILE A 33 -2.20 11.20 3.32
N LEU A 34 -2.56 12.36 3.86
CA LEU A 34 -1.67 13.46 4.21
C LEU A 34 -1.52 13.57 5.73
N GLY A 35 -0.35 13.95 6.20
CA GLY A 35 -0.06 14.16 7.61
C GLY A 35 1.43 14.24 7.87
N ARG A 36 1.83 14.92 8.94
CA ARG A 36 3.24 15.02 9.36
C ARG A 36 3.82 13.64 9.70
N ASN A 37 5.15 13.54 9.77
CA ASN A 37 5.80 12.30 10.20
C ASN A 37 5.33 11.91 11.60
N GLY A 38 4.96 10.63 11.77
CA GLY A 38 4.39 10.11 13.01
C GLY A 38 2.89 10.41 13.23
N ALA A 39 2.20 11.06 12.30
CA ALA A 39 0.76 11.38 12.42
C ALA A 39 -0.16 10.16 12.39
N GLY A 40 0.33 8.99 11.92
CA GLY A 40 -0.45 7.75 11.85
C GLY A 40 -0.78 7.27 10.43
N LYS A 41 -0.15 7.82 9.38
CA LYS A 41 -0.37 7.41 7.97
C LYS A 41 -0.19 5.91 7.77
N SER A 42 0.98 5.36 8.14
CA SER A 42 1.25 3.92 8.01
C SER A 42 0.35 3.06 8.90
N THR A 43 -0.06 3.58 10.06
CA THR A 43 -1.05 2.90 10.90
C THR A 43 -2.39 2.80 10.18
N LEU A 44 -2.86 3.91 9.56
CA LEU A 44 -4.10 3.90 8.80
C LEU A 44 -4.04 2.91 7.62
N ILE A 45 -2.92 2.89 6.87
CA ILE A 45 -2.70 1.89 5.79
C ILE A 45 -2.78 0.46 6.32
N ARG A 46 -2.15 0.15 7.47
CA ARG A 46 -2.22 -1.19 8.08
C ARG A 46 -3.62 -1.57 8.56
N LEU A 47 -4.39 -0.61 9.06
CA LEU A 47 -5.80 -0.84 9.40
C LEU A 47 -6.65 -1.09 8.15
N VAL A 48 -6.48 -0.27 7.12
CA VAL A 48 -7.19 -0.43 5.84
C VAL A 48 -6.85 -1.76 5.19
N SER A 49 -5.60 -2.23 5.25
CA SER A 49 -5.21 -3.56 4.74
C SER A 49 -5.69 -4.74 5.59
N LYS A 50 -6.22 -4.48 6.79
CA LYS A 50 -6.56 -5.49 7.82
C LYS A 50 -5.38 -6.33 8.31
N ILE A 51 -4.13 -5.93 8.03
CA ILE A 51 -2.93 -6.51 8.67
C ILE A 51 -2.95 -6.23 10.17
N GLU A 52 -3.51 -5.08 10.53
CA GLU A 52 -3.67 -4.68 11.93
C GLU A 52 -5.16 -4.42 12.23
N GLN A 53 -5.61 -4.82 13.42
CA GLN A 53 -6.97 -4.56 13.86
C GLN A 53 -7.07 -3.19 14.54
N PRO A 54 -8.16 -2.43 14.33
CA PRO A 54 -8.43 -1.24 15.12
C PRO A 54 -8.75 -1.61 16.58
N THR A 55 -8.56 -0.67 17.50
CA THR A 55 -8.98 -0.81 18.90
C THR A 55 -10.52 -0.78 19.00
N SER A 56 -11.16 0.08 18.19
CA SER A 56 -12.61 0.10 17.95
C SER A 56 -12.92 0.64 16.56
N GLY A 57 -14.17 0.52 16.12
CA GLY A 57 -14.55 0.78 14.74
C GLY A 57 -14.32 -0.43 13.83
N ARG A 58 -14.53 -0.27 12.55
CA ARG A 58 -14.39 -1.38 11.58
C ARG A 58 -13.96 -0.93 10.20
N VAL A 59 -13.31 -1.85 9.47
CA VAL A 59 -13.00 -1.72 8.05
C VAL A 59 -13.75 -2.81 7.29
N THR A 60 -14.52 -2.42 6.28
CA THR A 60 -15.26 -3.33 5.40
C THR A 60 -14.72 -3.22 3.98
N HIS A 61 -14.47 -4.37 3.34
CA HIS A 61 -14.06 -4.44 1.95
C HIS A 61 -15.16 -5.11 1.11
N GLU A 62 -15.61 -4.42 0.07
CA GLU A 62 -16.49 -4.95 -0.99
C GLU A 62 -15.73 -5.07 -2.32
N MET A 63 -14.40 -5.08 -2.25
CA MET A 63 -13.46 -5.26 -3.34
C MET A 63 -12.18 -5.88 -2.82
N SER A 64 -11.38 -6.48 -3.70
CA SER A 64 -10.07 -7.00 -3.33
C SER A 64 -9.10 -5.85 -3.03
N VAL A 65 -8.36 -5.98 -1.93
CA VAL A 65 -7.42 -4.96 -1.45
C VAL A 65 -6.06 -5.60 -1.24
N SER A 66 -5.02 -4.96 -1.77
CA SER A 66 -3.66 -5.46 -1.59
C SER A 66 -3.19 -5.30 -0.14
N TRP A 67 -2.17 -6.03 0.24
CA TRP A 67 -1.32 -5.61 1.36
C TRP A 67 -0.56 -4.33 0.97
N PRO A 68 0.02 -3.59 1.92
CA PRO A 68 0.84 -2.41 1.58
C PRO A 68 1.99 -2.80 0.65
N LEU A 69 2.13 -2.10 -0.48
CA LEU A 69 3.14 -2.42 -1.47
C LEU A 69 4.55 -2.35 -0.86
N GLY A 70 5.41 -3.29 -1.23
CA GLY A 70 6.76 -3.36 -0.67
C GLY A 70 6.85 -3.91 0.76
N PHE A 71 5.72 -4.33 1.36
CA PHE A 71 5.71 -4.91 2.70
C PHE A 71 6.41 -6.27 2.72
N SER A 72 7.62 -6.31 3.27
CA SER A 72 8.48 -7.51 3.32
C SER A 72 7.97 -8.61 4.27
N GLY A 73 6.99 -8.30 5.12
CA GLY A 73 6.40 -9.26 6.08
C GLY A 73 5.51 -10.33 5.43
N THR A 74 5.27 -10.26 4.13
CA THR A 74 4.51 -11.26 3.37
C THR A 74 5.31 -12.52 3.04
N PHE A 75 6.62 -12.52 3.24
CA PHE A 75 7.47 -13.64 2.87
C PHE A 75 7.89 -14.50 4.04
N GLN A 76 7.89 -15.82 3.80
CA GLN A 76 8.60 -16.74 4.63
C GLN A 76 10.09 -16.74 4.21
N GLY A 77 10.93 -16.13 5.03
CA GLY A 77 12.35 -15.91 4.69
C GLY A 77 13.17 -17.19 4.46
N SER A 78 12.77 -18.32 5.05
CA SER A 78 13.43 -19.63 4.85
C SER A 78 13.08 -20.28 3.51
N LEU A 79 12.02 -19.82 2.85
CA LEU A 79 11.62 -20.30 1.53
C LEU A 79 12.32 -19.50 0.43
N THR A 80 12.45 -20.12 -0.75
CA THR A 80 12.97 -19.47 -1.96
C THR A 80 11.96 -18.45 -2.51
N GLY A 81 12.40 -17.55 -3.39
CA GLY A 81 11.50 -16.66 -4.14
C GLY A 81 10.43 -17.45 -4.90
N ILE A 82 10.86 -18.56 -5.55
CA ILE A 82 9.96 -19.50 -6.28
C ILE A 82 8.90 -20.10 -5.36
N ASP A 83 9.27 -20.53 -4.16
CA ASP A 83 8.31 -21.14 -3.23
C ASP A 83 7.33 -20.12 -2.67
N ASN A 84 7.81 -18.89 -2.39
CA ASN A 84 6.94 -17.78 -2.02
C ASN A 84 5.95 -17.44 -3.15
N MET A 85 6.38 -17.42 -4.42
CA MET A 85 5.50 -17.23 -5.57
C MET A 85 4.43 -18.32 -5.67
N ARG A 86 4.82 -19.60 -5.52
CA ARG A 86 3.86 -20.73 -5.50
C ARG A 86 2.85 -20.61 -4.38
N PHE A 87 3.30 -20.22 -3.19
CA PHE A 87 2.43 -20.02 -2.03
C PHE A 87 1.41 -18.91 -2.29
N ILE A 88 1.86 -17.75 -2.77
CA ILE A 88 1.01 -16.60 -3.09
C ILE A 88 0.01 -16.95 -4.20
N SER A 89 0.45 -17.63 -5.29
CA SER A 89 -0.44 -18.01 -6.37
C SER A 89 -1.58 -18.92 -5.91
N ARG A 90 -1.33 -19.82 -4.94
CA ARG A 90 -2.36 -20.69 -4.36
C ARG A 90 -3.35 -19.90 -3.48
N ILE A 91 -2.85 -18.97 -2.63
CA ILE A 91 -3.71 -18.15 -1.76
C ILE A 91 -4.67 -17.30 -2.59
N TYR A 92 -4.15 -16.64 -3.63
CA TYR A 92 -4.92 -15.71 -4.45
C TYR A 92 -5.55 -16.37 -5.68
N ARG A 93 -5.36 -17.69 -5.86
CA ARG A 93 -5.90 -18.48 -6.99
C ARG A 93 -5.53 -17.88 -8.34
N THR A 94 -4.30 -17.39 -8.47
CA THR A 94 -3.76 -16.86 -9.72
C THR A 94 -2.97 -17.93 -10.46
N ASP A 95 -2.89 -17.82 -11.79
CA ASP A 95 -2.06 -18.69 -12.61
C ASP A 95 -0.58 -18.53 -12.24
N TYR A 96 0.04 -19.61 -11.77
CA TYR A 96 1.44 -19.58 -11.33
C TYR A 96 2.39 -19.27 -12.49
N GLY A 97 2.12 -19.77 -13.71
CA GLY A 97 2.96 -19.54 -14.87
C GLY A 97 3.05 -18.05 -15.22
N LYS A 98 1.89 -17.40 -15.33
CA LYS A 98 1.80 -15.95 -15.59
C LYS A 98 2.40 -15.12 -14.47
N LEU A 99 2.13 -15.50 -13.22
CA LEU A 99 2.69 -14.79 -12.06
C LEU A 99 4.22 -14.89 -12.07
N ARG A 100 4.77 -16.07 -12.33
CA ARG A 100 6.21 -16.29 -12.38
C ARG A 100 6.87 -15.49 -13.51
N GLU A 101 6.32 -15.56 -14.71
CA GLU A 101 6.81 -14.82 -15.88
C GLU A 101 6.86 -13.32 -15.58
N PHE A 102 5.79 -12.77 -15.05
CA PHE A 102 5.72 -11.36 -14.68
C PHE A 102 6.75 -10.99 -13.60
N VAL A 103 6.87 -11.81 -12.53
CA VAL A 103 7.80 -11.52 -11.43
C VAL A 103 9.25 -11.64 -11.88
N ASP A 104 9.58 -12.63 -12.72
CA ASP A 104 10.93 -12.84 -13.25
C ASP A 104 11.36 -11.62 -14.09
N GLU A 105 10.50 -11.17 -14.99
CA GLU A 105 10.72 -9.98 -15.82
C GLU A 105 10.79 -8.69 -14.99
N PHE A 106 9.85 -8.51 -14.04
CA PHE A 106 9.70 -7.26 -13.32
C PHE A 106 10.72 -7.06 -12.21
N ALA A 107 11.00 -8.10 -11.41
CA ALA A 107 11.91 -8.01 -10.27
C ALA A 107 13.38 -8.12 -10.66
N GLU A 108 13.69 -8.72 -11.83
CA GLU A 108 15.06 -8.88 -12.37
C GLU A 108 16.01 -9.55 -11.35
N LEU A 109 15.56 -10.60 -10.66
CA LEU A 109 16.32 -11.29 -9.63
C LEU A 109 17.10 -12.50 -10.16
N GLY A 110 16.75 -13.02 -11.35
CA GLY A 110 17.44 -14.13 -12.02
C GLY A 110 17.59 -15.36 -11.12
N SER A 111 18.81 -15.88 -11.00
CA SER A 111 19.11 -17.08 -10.21
C SER A 111 18.82 -16.93 -8.72
N PHE A 112 18.79 -15.71 -8.17
CA PHE A 112 18.43 -15.49 -6.77
C PHE A 112 17.01 -15.95 -6.43
N LEU A 113 16.11 -16.05 -7.41
CA LEU A 113 14.77 -16.58 -7.16
C LEU A 113 14.77 -18.00 -6.61
N TYR A 114 15.84 -18.75 -6.80
CA TYR A 114 16.02 -20.12 -6.27
C TYR A 114 16.72 -20.15 -4.90
N GLU A 115 17.17 -18.99 -4.40
CA GLU A 115 17.79 -18.87 -3.08
C GLU A 115 16.75 -18.49 -2.01
N PRO A 116 16.98 -18.83 -0.72
CA PRO A 116 16.12 -18.42 0.37
C PRO A 116 16.03 -16.89 0.48
N VAL A 117 14.81 -16.35 0.63
CA VAL A 117 14.58 -14.90 0.68
C VAL A 117 15.34 -14.20 1.83
N LYS A 118 15.67 -14.93 2.92
CA LYS A 118 16.50 -14.39 4.00
C LYS A 118 17.90 -13.96 3.58
N THR A 119 18.43 -14.53 2.46
CA THR A 119 19.76 -14.19 1.93
C THR A 119 19.74 -12.97 1.03
N TYR A 120 18.54 -12.48 0.64
CA TYR A 120 18.40 -11.32 -0.24
C TYR A 120 18.82 -10.02 0.45
N SER A 121 19.38 -9.10 -0.32
CA SER A 121 19.52 -7.71 0.11
C SER A 121 18.14 -7.07 0.39
N SER A 122 18.13 -5.93 1.09
CA SER A 122 16.88 -5.18 1.31
C SER A 122 16.22 -4.78 -0.02
N GLY A 123 17.02 -4.35 -1.00
CA GLY A 123 16.53 -4.00 -2.34
C GLY A 123 15.93 -5.19 -3.09
N MET A 124 16.58 -6.37 -3.07
CA MET A 124 16.06 -7.58 -3.69
C MET A 124 14.74 -8.02 -3.06
N ARG A 125 14.64 -7.99 -1.71
CA ARG A 125 13.38 -8.30 -1.02
C ARG A 125 12.26 -7.36 -1.42
N ALA A 126 12.57 -6.06 -1.51
CA ALA A 126 11.57 -5.08 -1.90
C ALA A 126 11.13 -5.21 -3.37
N ARG A 127 12.06 -5.51 -4.30
CA ARG A 127 11.72 -5.80 -5.70
C ARG A 127 10.79 -7.01 -5.81
N LEU A 128 11.09 -8.11 -5.11
CA LEU A 128 10.24 -9.29 -5.09
C LEU A 128 8.86 -8.99 -4.48
N ALA A 129 8.83 -8.27 -3.33
CA ALA A 129 7.59 -7.89 -2.65
C ALA A 129 6.69 -7.04 -3.55
N PHE A 130 7.28 -6.07 -4.21
CA PHE A 130 6.56 -5.17 -5.10
C PHE A 130 6.04 -5.92 -6.34
N ALA A 131 6.91 -6.68 -7.03
CA ALA A 131 6.53 -7.46 -8.21
C ALA A 131 5.38 -8.43 -7.91
N LEU A 132 5.46 -9.16 -6.79
CA LEU A 132 4.37 -10.04 -6.35
C LEU A 132 3.07 -9.28 -6.04
N SER A 133 3.18 -8.11 -5.42
CA SER A 133 1.99 -7.31 -5.09
C SER A 133 1.23 -6.86 -6.34
N ILE A 134 1.95 -6.46 -7.40
CA ILE A 134 1.32 -5.98 -8.63
C ILE A 134 0.97 -7.10 -9.62
N ALA A 135 1.62 -8.28 -9.49
CA ALA A 135 1.28 -9.46 -10.28
C ALA A 135 -0.12 -10.01 -9.94
N ILE A 136 -0.64 -9.67 -8.77
CA ILE A 136 -1.99 -10.01 -8.35
C ILE A 136 -2.92 -8.86 -8.72
N ASP A 137 -4.00 -9.16 -9.43
CA ASP A 137 -4.95 -8.15 -9.91
C ASP A 137 -5.92 -7.73 -8.81
N PHE A 138 -5.47 -6.84 -7.91
CA PHE A 138 -6.33 -6.25 -6.88
C PHE A 138 -7.15 -5.08 -7.45
N ASP A 139 -8.39 -4.93 -6.95
CA ASP A 139 -9.24 -3.76 -7.24
C ASP A 139 -8.69 -2.47 -6.62
N CYS A 140 -7.93 -2.58 -5.50
CA CYS A 140 -7.34 -1.46 -4.79
C CYS A 140 -5.93 -1.79 -4.31
N TYR A 141 -4.96 -0.92 -4.58
CA TYR A 141 -3.62 -1.01 -4.05
C TYR A 141 -3.39 0.00 -2.91
N LEU A 142 -2.68 -0.48 -1.88
CA LEU A 142 -2.28 0.33 -0.74
C LEU A 142 -0.80 0.68 -0.85
N VAL A 143 -0.50 1.97 -0.90
CA VAL A 143 0.85 2.51 -1.10
C VAL A 143 1.25 3.27 0.15
N ASP A 144 2.20 2.76 0.91
CA ASP A 144 2.85 3.50 2.00
C ASP A 144 4.14 4.14 1.47
N GLU A 145 4.48 5.31 1.93
CA GLU A 145 5.59 6.19 1.54
C GLU A 145 6.91 5.50 1.10
N VAL A 146 7.09 4.25 1.47
CA VAL A 146 8.30 3.41 1.26
C VAL A 146 8.45 2.90 -0.18
N MET A 147 7.75 3.43 -1.18
CA MET A 147 7.90 2.99 -2.57
C MET A 147 9.24 3.36 -3.24
N MET A 148 10.14 4.01 -2.51
CA MET A 148 11.47 4.39 -2.99
C MET A 148 12.51 3.28 -2.80
N VAL A 149 12.16 2.01 -3.10
CA VAL A 149 13.11 0.89 -2.97
C VAL A 149 13.45 0.34 -4.35
N GLY A 150 14.73 0.35 -4.68
CA GLY A 150 15.25 -0.08 -5.98
C GLY A 150 16.06 1.04 -6.63
N ASP A 151 16.45 0.83 -7.88
CA ASP A 151 17.06 1.87 -8.72
C ASP A 151 15.98 2.69 -9.45
N GLU A 152 16.41 3.78 -10.09
CA GLU A 152 15.54 4.71 -10.80
C GLU A 152 14.68 4.01 -11.87
N ARG A 153 15.27 3.05 -12.60
CA ARG A 153 14.57 2.27 -13.64
C ARG A 153 13.43 1.43 -13.04
N PHE A 154 13.65 0.80 -11.89
CA PHE A 154 12.62 0.06 -11.18
C PHE A 154 11.50 0.97 -10.68
N HIS A 155 11.85 2.19 -10.22
CA HIS A 155 10.88 3.20 -9.80
C HIS A 155 9.99 3.66 -10.96
N GLU A 156 10.57 3.98 -12.12
CA GLU A 156 9.80 4.39 -13.29
C GLU A 156 8.83 3.31 -13.76
N ARG A 157 9.29 2.05 -13.84
CA ARG A 157 8.43 0.89 -14.19
C ARG A 157 7.29 0.70 -13.19
N SER A 158 7.60 0.81 -11.89
CA SER A 158 6.62 0.69 -10.80
C SER A 158 5.56 1.79 -10.89
N ARG A 159 5.98 3.03 -11.11
CA ARG A 159 5.09 4.18 -11.28
C ARG A 159 4.21 4.02 -12.53
N GLY A 160 4.80 3.65 -13.65
CA GLY A 160 4.06 3.42 -14.89
C GLY A 160 2.96 2.37 -14.74
N HIS A 161 3.26 1.29 -14.00
CA HIS A 161 2.30 0.20 -13.77
C HIS A 161 1.15 0.60 -12.84
N LEU A 162 1.44 1.31 -11.74
CA LEU A 162 0.42 1.69 -10.75
C LEU A 162 -0.39 2.93 -11.13
N PHE A 163 0.28 3.95 -11.67
CA PHE A 163 -0.30 5.27 -11.87
C PHE A 163 -0.54 5.61 -13.34
N GLY A 164 -0.26 4.67 -14.24
CA GLY A 164 -0.47 4.88 -15.67
C GLY A 164 -1.91 5.31 -16.00
N PRO A 165 -2.12 6.04 -17.11
CA PRO A 165 -3.41 6.68 -17.46
C PRO A 165 -4.54 5.67 -17.67
N ASN A 166 -4.21 4.42 -17.96
CA ASN A 166 -5.18 3.34 -18.17
C ASN A 166 -5.55 2.56 -16.91
N SER A 167 -4.94 2.87 -15.77
CA SER A 167 -5.23 2.19 -14.51
C SER A 167 -6.56 2.68 -13.93
N LYS A 168 -7.59 1.83 -14.01
CA LYS A 168 -8.91 2.06 -13.37
C LYS A 168 -8.98 1.55 -11.93
N ARG A 169 -7.86 1.19 -11.34
CA ARG A 169 -7.78 0.62 -9.99
C ARG A 169 -7.88 1.72 -8.95
N ALA A 170 -8.55 1.41 -7.86
CA ALA A 170 -8.51 2.28 -6.70
C ALA A 170 -7.12 2.27 -6.06
N LEU A 171 -6.73 3.38 -5.45
CA LEU A 171 -5.47 3.53 -4.73
C LEU A 171 -5.72 4.19 -3.38
N VAL A 172 -5.01 3.75 -2.35
CA VAL A 172 -4.88 4.49 -1.09
C VAL A 172 -3.38 4.76 -0.90
N VAL A 173 -3.00 6.01 -1.00
CA VAL A 173 -1.59 6.43 -1.09
C VAL A 173 -1.24 7.34 0.07
N ALA A 174 -0.34 6.89 0.95
CA ALA A 174 0.26 7.75 1.96
C ALA A 174 1.57 8.32 1.42
N SER A 175 1.69 9.65 1.40
CA SER A 175 2.92 10.34 1.01
C SER A 175 3.08 11.64 1.78
N HIS A 176 4.34 12.08 1.95
CA HIS A 176 4.67 13.43 2.40
C HIS A 176 4.84 14.39 1.21
N ASP A 177 4.93 13.89 0.00
CA ASP A 177 5.01 14.69 -1.22
C ASP A 177 3.61 15.16 -1.64
N ALA A 178 3.33 16.43 -1.31
CA ALA A 178 2.07 17.09 -1.61
C ALA A 178 1.80 17.17 -3.13
N SER A 179 2.85 17.41 -3.93
CA SER A 179 2.75 17.54 -5.38
C SER A 179 2.39 16.20 -6.03
N PHE A 180 2.94 15.12 -5.49
CA PHE A 180 2.60 13.78 -5.94
C PHE A 180 1.13 13.43 -5.65
N ILE A 181 0.65 13.72 -4.44
CA ILE A 181 -0.77 13.50 -4.08
C ILE A 181 -1.69 14.35 -4.97
N GLU A 182 -1.33 15.62 -5.21
CA GLU A 182 -2.10 16.53 -6.08
C GLU A 182 -2.22 16.01 -7.52
N ALA A 183 -1.15 15.40 -8.02
CA ALA A 183 -1.09 14.92 -9.41
C ALA A 183 -1.87 13.62 -9.65
N ILE A 184 -2.05 12.77 -8.61
CA ILE A 184 -2.57 11.41 -8.83
C ILE A 184 -3.85 11.07 -8.07
N CYS A 185 -4.24 11.84 -7.04
CA CYS A 185 -5.37 11.51 -6.19
C CYS A 185 -6.61 12.33 -6.55
N ASP A 186 -7.79 11.73 -6.34
CA ASP A 186 -9.10 12.36 -6.58
C ASP A 186 -9.58 13.08 -5.32
N GLY A 187 -9.17 12.62 -4.13
CA GLY A 187 -9.47 13.22 -2.83
C GLY A 187 -8.42 12.85 -1.80
N ALA A 188 -8.52 13.38 -0.59
CA ALA A 188 -7.55 13.11 0.45
C ALA A 188 -8.13 13.05 1.86
N VAL A 189 -7.45 12.30 2.74
CA VAL A 189 -7.62 12.32 4.19
C VAL A 189 -6.41 13.01 4.82
N VAL A 190 -6.65 14.08 5.56
CA VAL A 190 -5.62 14.76 6.35
C VAL A 190 -5.65 14.24 7.78
N ILE A 191 -4.50 13.79 8.30
CA ILE A 191 -4.33 13.31 9.67
C ILE A 191 -3.57 14.37 10.48
N SER A 192 -4.20 14.85 11.55
CA SER A 192 -3.59 15.77 12.50
C SER A 192 -4.00 15.42 13.93
N ASN A 193 -3.03 15.28 14.84
CA ASN A 193 -3.27 14.95 16.26
C ASN A 193 -4.21 13.76 16.47
N GLY A 194 -4.09 12.74 15.62
CA GLY A 194 -4.90 11.52 15.63
C GLY A 194 -6.31 11.69 15.05
N ARG A 195 -6.75 12.89 14.69
CA ARG A 195 -8.03 13.13 14.02
C ARG A 195 -7.83 13.11 12.51
N THR A 196 -8.86 12.65 11.80
CA THR A 196 -8.88 12.63 10.34
C THR A 196 -9.95 13.58 9.81
N ARG A 197 -9.64 14.23 8.71
CA ARG A 197 -10.62 14.98 7.92
C ARG A 197 -10.53 14.55 6.47
N TYR A 198 -11.66 14.16 5.90
CA TYR A 198 -11.79 13.77 4.51
C TYR A 198 -12.14 14.99 3.64
N PHE A 199 -11.59 15.01 2.42
CA PHE A 199 -11.81 16.05 1.41
C PHE A 199 -12.02 15.36 0.06
N ASP A 200 -13.07 15.77 -0.65
CA ASP A 200 -13.31 15.37 -2.04
C ASP A 200 -12.44 16.15 -3.02
N ASP A 201 -11.81 17.23 -2.57
CA ASP A 201 -10.92 18.08 -3.35
C ASP A 201 -9.51 18.08 -2.74
N VAL A 202 -8.53 17.64 -3.53
CA VAL A 202 -7.12 17.57 -3.09
C VAL A 202 -6.53 18.97 -2.83
N PRO A 203 -6.70 19.99 -3.67
CA PRO A 203 -6.29 21.37 -3.39
C PRO A 203 -6.76 21.90 -2.03
N GLU A 204 -8.00 21.63 -1.63
CA GLU A 204 -8.52 22.02 -0.32
C GLU A 204 -7.80 21.27 0.81
N ALA A 205 -7.62 19.95 0.66
CA ALA A 205 -6.88 19.14 1.62
C ALA A 205 -5.45 19.64 1.81
N LEU A 206 -4.78 20.03 0.71
CA LEU A 206 -3.41 20.55 0.75
C LEU A 206 -3.31 21.91 1.45
N LYS A 207 -4.30 22.79 1.32
CA LYS A 207 -4.35 24.04 2.09
C LYS A 207 -4.36 23.76 3.59
N VAL A 208 -5.19 22.80 4.02
CA VAL A 208 -5.25 22.40 5.43
C VAL A 208 -3.95 21.71 5.86
N TYR A 209 -3.41 20.83 5.05
CA TYR A 209 -2.15 20.12 5.35
C TYR A 209 -0.96 21.08 5.52
N ARG A 210 -0.84 22.10 4.65
CA ARG A 210 0.24 23.11 4.71
C ARG A 210 0.12 24.04 5.93
N ALA A 211 -1.06 24.12 6.54
CA ALA A 211 -1.32 24.92 7.76
C ALA A 211 -1.04 24.15 9.07
N LEU A 212 -0.66 22.85 9.00
CA LEU A 212 -0.31 22.03 10.17
C LEU A 212 1.14 22.24 10.59
#